data_8f099a699d1da9c109fceac007daef8e
#
_entry.id   8f099a699d1da9c109fceac007daef8e
#
_cell.length_a   1.000
_cell.length_b   1.000
_cell.length_c   1.000
_cell.angle_alpha   90.00
_cell.angle_beta   90.00
_cell.angle_gamma   90.00
#
_symmetry.space_group_name_H-M   'P 1'
#
loop_
_entity.id
_entity.type
_entity.pdbx_description
1 polymer ?
#
loop_
_entity_poly.entity_id
_entity_poly.type
_entity_poly.pdbx_seq_one_letter_code
_entity_poly.pdbx_strand_id
1 'polypeptide(L)'
;MMLGFLLARAGVEVLVLEKHADFFRDFRGDTLHPSSLEVIHELGLLEDFLRLPHTELREARGMIGEETLTLADFSRLPVRCKFIAMIPQWDFLNFLAEHGRRYPKFRLRMQADVTDLVREGNRIAGVRATTPSGEFEARAQLVVGADGRHSTVRERAGLEVLEFGVPIDVFWFRIAKNADDPQQALGYFRPGKTVRMLVMLDRGDYWQAGAVIPKGAGEQIHARGLAAFREEIARIVPFARASLEALADWDEVKLLTVKVDRLREWHLPGLLCIGDAAHAMSPVGGIGINIALQDAVAAANLLAEKLRAGSVGEDDLRAVQRRRERAVRMTQAVQIFVQNRVFQSGAGGQGSGSVPLPMRLIRAFPFLRRLVARFIGMGFQPEHVRTRELPAEYHNATPTSRPAR
;
A
#
# COMPACT_ATOMS: atom_id res chain seq x y z
N MET A 1 3.44 -8.17 -8.03
CA MET A 1 2.74 -8.00 -9.34
C MET A 1 3.41 -6.94 -10.22
N MET A 2 3.41 -5.65 -9.88
CA MET A 2 3.95 -4.57 -10.74
C MET A 2 5.39 -4.82 -11.19
N LEU A 3 6.31 -5.18 -10.29
CA LEU A 3 7.69 -5.49 -10.68
C LEU A 3 7.76 -6.65 -11.66
N GLY A 4 7.00 -7.73 -11.42
CA GLY A 4 6.96 -8.88 -12.33
C GLY A 4 6.49 -8.51 -13.71
N PHE A 5 5.43 -7.69 -13.80
CA PHE A 5 4.93 -7.15 -15.06
C PHE A 5 5.99 -6.30 -15.79
N LEU A 6 6.62 -5.34 -15.10
CA LEU A 6 7.64 -4.46 -15.69
C LEU A 6 8.86 -5.22 -16.20
N LEU A 7 9.33 -6.21 -15.43
CA LEU A 7 10.48 -7.03 -15.81
C LEU A 7 10.14 -7.95 -17.01
N ALA A 8 8.97 -8.58 -17.00
CA ALA A 8 8.53 -9.42 -18.12
C ALA A 8 8.36 -8.59 -19.41
N ARG A 9 7.75 -7.41 -19.32
CA ARG A 9 7.66 -6.43 -20.41
C ARG A 9 9.03 -6.04 -20.95
N ALA A 10 10.04 -5.96 -20.09
CA ALA A 10 11.43 -5.71 -20.47
C ALA A 10 12.20 -6.97 -20.88
N GLY A 11 11.53 -8.12 -21.08
CA GLY A 11 12.11 -9.36 -21.58
C GLY A 11 12.88 -10.19 -20.55
N VAL A 12 12.70 -9.95 -19.26
CA VAL A 12 13.24 -10.78 -18.18
C VAL A 12 12.24 -11.91 -17.89
N GLU A 13 12.74 -13.13 -17.70
CA GLU A 13 11.91 -14.25 -17.26
C GLU A 13 11.57 -14.09 -15.78
N VAL A 14 10.26 -14.10 -15.46
CA VAL A 14 9.75 -13.83 -14.12
C VAL A 14 8.75 -14.90 -13.68
N LEU A 15 8.92 -15.38 -12.45
CA LEU A 15 7.94 -16.18 -11.73
C LEU A 15 7.45 -15.38 -10.52
N VAL A 16 6.17 -15.03 -10.52
CA VAL A 16 5.48 -14.42 -9.37
C VAL A 16 4.77 -15.51 -8.59
N LEU A 17 5.03 -15.59 -7.30
CA LEU A 17 4.39 -16.52 -6.38
C LEU A 17 3.40 -15.76 -5.49
N GLU A 18 2.15 -16.23 -5.44
CA GLU A 18 1.12 -15.73 -4.54
C GLU A 18 0.62 -16.90 -3.68
N LYS A 19 0.64 -16.75 -2.36
CA LYS A 19 0.29 -17.82 -1.42
C LYS A 19 -1.20 -18.18 -1.40
N HIS A 20 -2.06 -17.28 -1.84
CA HIS A 20 -3.49 -17.49 -1.83
C HIS A 20 -4.02 -17.95 -3.19
N ALA A 21 -5.27 -18.43 -3.20
CA ALA A 21 -5.95 -18.87 -4.42
C ALA A 21 -6.38 -17.70 -5.32
N ASP A 22 -6.55 -16.51 -4.73
CA ASP A 22 -6.97 -15.27 -5.39
C ASP A 22 -6.30 -14.06 -4.73
N PHE A 23 -6.57 -12.88 -5.26
CA PHE A 23 -6.07 -11.62 -4.68
C PHE A 23 -7.03 -10.97 -3.70
N PHE A 24 -8.16 -11.59 -3.41
CA PHE A 24 -9.13 -11.02 -2.48
C PHE A 24 -8.53 -10.91 -1.07
N ARG A 25 -8.50 -9.69 -0.55
CA ARG A 25 -8.06 -9.36 0.80
C ARG A 25 -8.93 -8.22 1.31
N ASP A 26 -9.62 -8.47 2.40
CA ASP A 26 -10.39 -7.42 3.05
C ASP A 26 -9.49 -6.30 3.57
N PHE A 27 -9.97 -5.07 3.41
CA PHE A 27 -9.42 -3.87 4.04
C PHE A 27 -7.95 -3.55 3.75
N ARG A 28 -7.47 -3.78 2.52
CA ARG A 28 -6.10 -3.45 2.13
C ARG A 28 -6.03 -2.60 0.88
N GLY A 29 -5.16 -1.58 0.93
CA GLY A 29 -4.57 -0.93 -0.22
C GLY A 29 -5.51 -0.37 -1.29
N ASP A 30 -6.61 0.22 -0.90
CA ASP A 30 -7.71 0.59 -1.79
C ASP A 30 -7.56 1.96 -2.45
N THR A 31 -6.36 2.51 -2.53
CA THR A 31 -6.14 3.86 -3.05
C THR A 31 -4.95 3.93 -4.00
N LEU A 32 -5.20 4.23 -5.27
CA LEU A 32 -4.15 4.55 -6.23
C LEU A 32 -4.05 6.06 -6.42
N HIS A 33 -2.90 6.60 -6.06
CA HIS A 33 -2.63 8.02 -6.05
C HIS A 33 -2.20 8.53 -7.43
N PRO A 34 -2.24 9.83 -7.67
CA PRO A 34 -1.81 10.43 -8.93
C PRO A 34 -0.44 9.94 -9.43
N SER A 35 0.55 9.77 -8.55
CA SER A 35 1.87 9.24 -8.95
C SER A 35 1.83 7.81 -9.50
N SER A 36 0.94 6.98 -8.98
CA SER A 36 0.73 5.61 -9.47
C SER A 36 -0.07 5.59 -10.77
N LEU A 37 -1.04 6.50 -10.92
CA LEU A 37 -1.79 6.67 -12.15
C LEU A 37 -0.91 7.20 -13.30
N GLU A 38 0.10 8.03 -13.00
CA GLU A 38 1.10 8.42 -14.01
C GLU A 38 1.92 7.22 -14.47
N VAL A 39 2.32 6.30 -13.58
CA VAL A 39 2.99 5.04 -13.97
C VAL A 39 2.10 4.21 -14.89
N ILE A 40 0.81 4.06 -14.57
CA ILE A 40 -0.15 3.35 -15.42
C ILE A 40 -0.31 4.04 -16.78
N HIS A 41 -0.30 5.38 -16.81
CA HIS A 41 -0.31 6.14 -18.06
C HIS A 41 0.94 5.90 -18.91
N GLU A 42 2.12 5.98 -18.31
CA GLU A 42 3.41 5.75 -18.98
C GLU A 42 3.52 4.33 -19.57
N LEU A 43 2.78 3.38 -19.02
CA LEU A 43 2.64 2.01 -19.53
C LEU A 43 1.61 1.90 -20.67
N GLY A 44 0.89 2.97 -20.98
CA GLY A 44 -0.19 2.94 -22.00
C GLY A 44 -1.47 2.26 -21.52
N LEU A 45 -1.63 2.02 -20.21
CA LEU A 45 -2.71 1.24 -19.63
C LEU A 45 -3.78 2.09 -18.92
N LEU A 46 -3.66 3.42 -18.95
CA LEU A 46 -4.53 4.30 -18.16
C LEU A 46 -5.99 4.21 -18.60
N GLU A 47 -6.27 4.16 -19.89
CA GLU A 47 -7.65 4.07 -20.41
C GLU A 47 -8.31 2.76 -20.00
N ASP A 48 -7.58 1.64 -20.10
CA ASP A 48 -8.08 0.33 -19.66
C ASP A 48 -8.33 0.31 -18.16
N PHE A 49 -7.43 0.91 -17.37
CA PHE A 49 -7.56 1.02 -15.93
C PHE A 49 -8.79 1.85 -15.52
N LEU A 50 -9.03 2.99 -16.18
CA LEU A 50 -10.16 3.88 -15.86
C LEU A 50 -11.53 3.28 -16.24
N ARG A 51 -11.59 2.19 -16.99
CA ARG A 51 -12.84 1.42 -17.23
C ARG A 51 -13.21 0.51 -16.05
N LEU A 52 -12.24 0.20 -15.17
CA LEU A 52 -12.54 -0.56 -13.96
C LEU A 52 -13.44 0.25 -13.02
N PRO A 53 -14.35 -0.41 -12.29
CA PRO A 53 -15.17 0.28 -11.29
C PRO A 53 -14.28 0.94 -10.24
N HIS A 54 -14.37 2.26 -10.09
CA HIS A 54 -13.66 3.04 -9.09
C HIS A 54 -14.39 4.33 -8.77
N THR A 55 -14.07 4.94 -7.63
CA THR A 55 -14.53 6.28 -7.30
C THR A 55 -13.34 7.24 -7.25
N GLU A 56 -13.58 8.50 -7.64
CA GLU A 56 -12.53 9.52 -7.70
C GLU A 56 -12.58 10.43 -6.47
N LEU A 57 -11.51 10.46 -5.70
CA LEU A 57 -11.35 11.41 -4.60
C LEU A 57 -10.52 12.61 -5.07
N ARG A 58 -11.17 13.71 -5.38
CA ARG A 58 -10.52 14.96 -5.84
C ARG A 58 -10.10 15.85 -4.69
N GLU A 59 -10.73 15.74 -3.53
CA GLU A 59 -10.41 16.45 -2.31
C GLU A 59 -10.50 15.51 -1.11
N ALA A 60 -9.51 15.57 -0.23
CA ALA A 60 -9.61 14.94 1.09
C ALA A 60 -10.21 15.96 2.07
N ARG A 61 -11.36 15.61 2.65
CA ARG A 61 -12.08 16.45 3.59
C ARG A 61 -12.13 15.81 4.97
N GLY A 62 -12.17 16.65 6.01
CA GLY A 62 -12.31 16.22 7.38
C GLY A 62 -13.29 17.10 8.14
N MET A 63 -14.06 16.48 9.03
CA MET A 63 -14.96 17.17 9.98
C MET A 63 -14.28 17.26 11.36
N ILE A 64 -14.35 18.44 11.96
CA ILE A 64 -13.89 18.69 13.32
C ILE A 64 -15.00 19.45 14.02
N GLY A 65 -15.69 18.78 14.95
CA GLY A 65 -16.97 19.29 15.45
C GLY A 65 -17.99 19.31 14.31
N GLU A 66 -18.56 20.49 14.04
CA GLU A 66 -19.53 20.72 12.96
C GLU A 66 -18.90 21.33 11.69
N GLU A 67 -17.61 21.69 11.75
CA GLU A 67 -16.91 22.31 10.63
C GLU A 67 -16.31 21.26 9.67
N THR A 68 -16.59 21.41 8.37
CA THR A 68 -15.91 20.65 7.32
C THR A 68 -14.70 21.43 6.82
N LEU A 69 -13.53 20.77 6.77
CA LEU A 69 -12.29 21.35 6.32
C LEU A 69 -11.71 20.54 5.16
N THR A 70 -11.39 21.18 4.05
CA THR A 70 -10.58 20.58 2.97
C THR A 70 -9.13 20.51 3.43
N LEU A 71 -8.61 19.29 3.58
CA LEU A 71 -7.25 18.99 4.02
C LEU A 71 -6.27 18.92 2.85
N ALA A 72 -6.71 18.34 1.72
CA ALA A 72 -5.93 18.26 0.49
C ALA A 72 -6.84 18.48 -0.73
N ASP A 73 -6.31 19.18 -1.73
CA ASP A 73 -6.97 19.45 -3.02
C ASP A 73 -6.06 18.96 -4.15
N PHE A 74 -6.44 17.84 -4.78
CA PHE A 74 -5.68 17.19 -5.86
C PHE A 74 -5.97 17.82 -7.22
N SER A 75 -7.03 18.61 -7.37
CA SER A 75 -7.49 19.20 -8.64
C SER A 75 -6.44 20.08 -9.32
N ARG A 76 -5.49 20.59 -8.54
CA ARG A 76 -4.43 21.51 -8.99
C ARG A 76 -3.05 20.88 -9.13
N LEU A 77 -2.96 19.56 -9.00
CA LEU A 77 -1.69 18.88 -9.25
C LEU A 77 -1.32 18.93 -10.74
N PRO A 78 -0.01 19.08 -11.07
CA PRO A 78 0.45 19.13 -12.46
C PRO A 78 0.61 17.71 -13.02
N VAL A 79 -0.49 16.93 -13.01
CA VAL A 79 -0.55 15.53 -13.43
C VAL A 79 -1.80 15.29 -14.24
N ARG A 80 -1.85 14.18 -14.97
CA ARG A 80 -2.99 13.81 -15.80
C ARG A 80 -4.23 13.49 -14.97
N CYS A 81 -4.11 12.59 -14.02
CA CYS A 81 -5.21 12.22 -13.10
C CYS A 81 -5.11 13.03 -11.82
N LYS A 82 -5.99 14.02 -11.67
CA LYS A 82 -6.03 14.97 -10.54
C LYS A 82 -6.93 14.48 -9.42
N PHE A 83 -6.85 13.18 -9.10
CA PHE A 83 -7.65 12.50 -8.09
C PHE A 83 -6.93 11.26 -7.58
N ILE A 84 -7.36 10.77 -6.43
CA ILE A 84 -7.01 9.44 -5.95
C ILE A 84 -8.10 8.49 -6.46
N ALA A 85 -7.73 7.44 -7.18
CA ALA A 85 -8.66 6.38 -7.56
C ALA A 85 -8.88 5.45 -6.37
N MET A 86 -10.12 5.37 -5.91
CA MET A 86 -10.57 4.47 -4.85
C MET A 86 -11.01 3.17 -5.52
N ILE A 87 -10.14 2.16 -5.52
CA ILE A 87 -10.37 0.86 -6.17
C ILE A 87 -9.91 -0.26 -5.25
N PRO A 88 -10.66 -1.37 -5.16
CA PRO A 88 -10.22 -2.53 -4.40
C PRO A 88 -8.85 -3.05 -4.90
N GLN A 89 -7.95 -3.37 -3.98
CA GLN A 89 -6.60 -3.81 -4.35
C GLN A 89 -6.62 -5.07 -5.24
N TRP A 90 -7.57 -5.99 -5.03
CA TRP A 90 -7.67 -7.21 -5.85
C TRP A 90 -8.02 -6.92 -7.30
N ASP A 91 -8.83 -5.90 -7.60
CA ASP A 91 -9.14 -5.50 -8.98
C ASP A 91 -7.90 -4.95 -9.67
N PHE A 92 -7.11 -4.13 -8.97
CA PHE A 92 -5.84 -3.66 -9.50
C PHE A 92 -4.81 -4.78 -9.70
N LEU A 93 -4.74 -5.75 -8.78
CA LEU A 93 -3.83 -6.90 -8.92
C LEU A 93 -4.26 -7.83 -10.07
N ASN A 94 -5.57 -8.08 -10.23
CA ASN A 94 -6.11 -8.81 -11.36
C ASN A 94 -5.80 -8.09 -12.69
N PHE A 95 -5.99 -6.78 -12.75
CA PHE A 95 -5.62 -5.95 -13.89
C PHE A 95 -4.14 -6.12 -14.28
N LEU A 96 -3.24 -6.02 -13.31
CA LEU A 96 -1.81 -6.23 -13.56
C LEU A 96 -1.48 -7.67 -13.98
N ALA A 97 -2.16 -8.67 -13.41
CA ALA A 97 -1.98 -10.08 -13.78
C ALA A 97 -2.42 -10.35 -15.20
N GLU A 98 -3.57 -9.80 -15.60
CA GLU A 98 -4.10 -9.93 -16.96
C GLU A 98 -3.15 -9.33 -18.01
N HIS A 99 -2.70 -8.10 -17.78
CA HIS A 99 -1.73 -7.45 -18.65
C HIS A 99 -0.36 -8.15 -18.64
N GLY A 100 0.07 -8.68 -17.48
CA GLY A 100 1.31 -9.45 -17.37
C GLY A 100 1.31 -10.71 -18.21
N ARG A 101 0.19 -11.44 -18.24
CA ARG A 101 0.03 -12.69 -19.04
C ARG A 101 0.17 -12.48 -20.55
N ARG A 102 0.10 -11.24 -21.06
CA ARG A 102 0.39 -10.91 -22.46
C ARG A 102 1.87 -11.11 -22.82
N TYR A 103 2.75 -11.17 -21.82
CA TYR A 103 4.19 -11.40 -22.00
C TYR A 103 4.54 -12.87 -21.71
N PRO A 104 5.08 -13.62 -22.67
CA PRO A 104 5.40 -15.05 -22.51
C PRO A 104 6.36 -15.36 -21.35
N LYS A 105 7.18 -14.38 -20.96
CA LYS A 105 8.13 -14.47 -19.85
C LYS A 105 7.53 -14.16 -18.47
N PHE A 106 6.23 -13.83 -18.41
CA PHE A 106 5.52 -13.63 -17.16
C PHE A 106 4.81 -14.92 -16.73
N ARG A 107 5.19 -15.46 -15.59
CA ARG A 107 4.52 -16.60 -14.98
C ARG A 107 4.01 -16.20 -13.60
N LEU A 108 2.73 -16.46 -13.34
CA LEU A 108 2.09 -16.28 -12.05
C LEU A 108 1.62 -17.64 -11.54
N ARG A 109 2.05 -18.00 -10.34
CA ARG A 109 1.60 -19.21 -9.64
C ARG A 109 0.89 -18.81 -8.35
N MET A 110 -0.41 -19.07 -8.33
CA MET A 110 -1.25 -18.93 -7.15
C MET A 110 -1.09 -20.12 -6.22
N GLN A 111 -1.50 -20.00 -4.97
CA GLN A 111 -1.41 -21.03 -3.93
C GLN A 111 0.02 -21.57 -3.75
N ALA A 112 1.00 -20.67 -3.82
CA ALA A 112 2.41 -21.00 -3.65
C ALA A 112 2.96 -20.20 -2.46
N ASP A 113 2.90 -20.79 -1.27
CA ASP A 113 3.36 -20.16 -0.03
C ASP A 113 4.86 -20.40 0.14
N VAL A 114 5.65 -19.32 0.07
CA VAL A 114 7.10 -19.39 0.28
C VAL A 114 7.38 -19.62 1.75
N THR A 115 8.08 -20.72 2.03
CA THR A 115 8.40 -21.19 3.39
C THR A 115 9.86 -20.98 3.77
N ASP A 116 10.77 -20.98 2.77
CA ASP A 116 12.21 -20.88 3.03
C ASP A 116 12.97 -20.34 1.81
N LEU A 117 14.24 -20.00 2.01
CA LEU A 117 15.18 -19.53 1.01
C LEU A 117 16.16 -20.64 0.63
N VAL A 118 16.47 -20.75 -0.66
CA VAL A 118 17.54 -21.62 -1.16
C VAL A 118 18.83 -20.83 -1.17
N ARG A 119 19.88 -21.36 -0.54
CA ARG A 119 21.20 -20.71 -0.44
C ARG A 119 22.26 -21.49 -1.21
N GLU A 120 23.15 -20.76 -1.86
CA GLU A 120 24.40 -21.25 -2.45
C GLU A 120 25.55 -20.43 -1.87
N GLY A 121 26.25 -21.00 -0.90
CA GLY A 121 27.24 -20.26 -0.12
C GLY A 121 26.58 -19.08 0.60
N ASN A 122 27.08 -17.88 0.34
CA ASN A 122 26.55 -16.61 0.91
C ASN A 122 25.46 -15.95 0.05
N ARG A 123 25.04 -16.60 -1.03
CA ARG A 123 24.05 -16.04 -1.98
C ARG A 123 22.68 -16.71 -1.81
N ILE A 124 21.61 -15.94 -1.90
CA ILE A 124 20.25 -16.45 -2.09
C ILE A 124 20.10 -16.80 -3.58
N ALA A 125 19.82 -18.08 -3.86
CA ALA A 125 19.73 -18.66 -5.19
C ALA A 125 18.30 -19.07 -5.57
N GLY A 126 17.31 -18.92 -4.65
CA GLY A 126 15.94 -19.31 -4.90
C GLY A 126 15.08 -19.32 -3.66
N VAL A 127 13.90 -19.92 -3.79
CA VAL A 127 12.93 -20.10 -2.70
C VAL A 127 12.39 -21.54 -2.70
N ARG A 128 11.98 -22.01 -1.53
CA ARG A 128 11.12 -23.18 -1.36
C ARG A 128 9.70 -22.70 -1.09
N ALA A 129 8.73 -23.37 -1.68
CA ALA A 129 7.34 -23.05 -1.50
C ALA A 129 6.48 -24.29 -1.43
N THR A 130 5.42 -24.21 -0.61
CA THR A 130 4.39 -25.24 -0.51
C THR A 130 3.20 -24.88 -1.39
N THR A 131 2.66 -25.86 -2.09
CA THR A 131 1.47 -25.76 -2.92
C THR A 131 0.50 -26.89 -2.62
N PRO A 132 -0.76 -26.86 -3.09
CA PRO A 132 -1.68 -27.99 -2.98
C PRO A 132 -1.15 -29.29 -3.60
N SER A 133 -0.23 -29.20 -4.57
CA SER A 133 0.40 -30.35 -5.22
C SER A 133 1.71 -30.79 -4.57
N GLY A 134 2.10 -30.21 -3.44
CA GLY A 134 3.33 -30.49 -2.71
C GLY A 134 4.34 -29.35 -2.72
N GLU A 135 5.52 -29.62 -2.19
CA GLU A 135 6.62 -28.66 -2.14
C GLU A 135 7.33 -28.56 -3.49
N PHE A 136 7.86 -27.39 -3.79
CA PHE A 136 8.75 -27.19 -4.92
C PHE A 136 9.84 -26.15 -4.60
N GLU A 137 10.91 -26.22 -5.35
CA GLU A 137 12.01 -25.26 -5.31
C GLU A 137 12.03 -24.46 -6.62
N ALA A 138 12.10 -23.14 -6.49
CA ALA A 138 12.29 -22.24 -7.61
C ALA A 138 13.65 -21.55 -7.49
N ARG A 139 14.53 -21.77 -8.48
CA ARG A 139 15.83 -21.13 -8.55
C ARG A 139 15.78 -19.89 -9.41
N ALA A 140 16.49 -18.84 -9.01
CA ALA A 140 16.52 -17.57 -9.71
C ALA A 140 17.86 -16.85 -9.52
N GLN A 141 18.19 -16.01 -10.49
CA GLN A 141 19.31 -15.07 -10.36
C GLN A 141 19.06 -14.03 -9.26
N LEU A 142 17.82 -13.64 -9.05
CA LEU A 142 17.39 -12.70 -8.02
C LEU A 142 16.05 -13.14 -7.43
N VAL A 143 15.98 -13.24 -6.13
CA VAL A 143 14.75 -13.35 -5.37
C VAL A 143 14.32 -11.95 -4.94
N VAL A 144 13.04 -11.63 -5.11
CA VAL A 144 12.47 -10.36 -4.62
C VAL A 144 11.40 -10.64 -3.59
N GLY A 145 11.65 -10.24 -2.34
CA GLY A 145 10.68 -10.24 -1.25
C GLY A 145 9.73 -9.05 -1.40
N ALA A 146 8.45 -9.34 -1.71
CA ALA A 146 7.37 -8.36 -1.79
C ALA A 146 6.11 -8.90 -1.07
N ASP A 147 6.33 -9.72 -0.05
CA ASP A 147 5.37 -10.54 0.68
C ASP A 147 4.78 -9.84 1.92
N GLY A 148 4.97 -8.52 2.00
CA GLY A 148 4.28 -7.64 2.92
C GLY A 148 4.94 -7.53 4.30
N ARG A 149 4.22 -6.91 5.25
CA ARG A 149 4.74 -6.56 6.59
C ARG A 149 5.13 -7.75 7.47
N HIS A 150 4.67 -8.94 7.16
CA HIS A 150 5.02 -10.21 7.82
C HIS A 150 5.83 -11.08 6.86
N SER A 151 6.80 -10.47 6.17
CA SER A 151 7.60 -11.10 5.13
C SER A 151 8.37 -12.31 5.66
N THR A 152 8.04 -13.50 5.15
CA THR A 152 8.80 -14.73 5.35
C THR A 152 10.19 -14.59 4.73
N VAL A 153 10.28 -13.94 3.58
CA VAL A 153 11.55 -13.74 2.87
C VAL A 153 12.55 -12.94 3.70
N ARG A 154 12.14 -11.78 4.28
CA ARG A 154 13.02 -10.97 5.13
C ARG A 154 13.43 -11.69 6.42
N GLU A 155 12.50 -12.45 7.02
CA GLU A 155 12.73 -13.23 8.23
C GLU A 155 13.76 -14.34 7.99
N ARG A 156 13.56 -15.16 6.96
CA ARG A 156 14.46 -16.23 6.57
C ARG A 156 15.84 -15.73 6.11
N ALA A 157 15.87 -14.52 5.57
CA ALA A 157 17.11 -13.84 5.22
C ALA A 157 17.90 -13.35 6.44
N GLY A 158 17.24 -13.18 7.60
CA GLY A 158 17.85 -12.61 8.80
C GLY A 158 18.10 -11.10 8.68
N LEU A 159 17.29 -10.38 7.89
CA LEU A 159 17.46 -8.94 7.70
C LEU A 159 16.98 -8.17 8.94
N GLU A 160 17.81 -7.20 9.38
CA GLU A 160 17.53 -6.39 10.57
C GLU A 160 16.39 -5.39 10.32
N VAL A 161 15.36 -5.46 11.15
CA VAL A 161 14.19 -4.58 11.11
C VAL A 161 14.34 -3.46 12.14
N LEU A 162 14.23 -2.21 11.69
CA LEU A 162 14.16 -1.02 12.54
C LEU A 162 12.68 -0.68 12.75
N GLU A 163 12.17 -0.84 13.98
CA GLU A 163 10.79 -0.54 14.32
C GLU A 163 10.64 0.90 14.84
N PHE A 164 9.56 1.57 14.41
CA PHE A 164 9.20 2.91 14.86
C PHE A 164 7.86 2.85 15.59
N GLY A 165 7.83 3.37 16.80
CA GLY A 165 6.62 3.43 17.61
C GLY A 165 5.53 4.30 16.98
N VAL A 166 4.30 3.80 16.96
CA VAL A 166 3.13 4.55 16.47
C VAL A 166 2.01 4.51 17.50
N PRO A 167 1.25 5.61 17.69
CA PRO A 167 0.29 5.74 18.77
C PRO A 167 -1.11 5.20 18.47
N ILE A 168 -1.31 4.53 17.35
CA ILE A 168 -2.64 4.15 16.85
C ILE A 168 -2.71 2.71 16.35
N ASP A 169 -3.93 2.15 16.43
CA ASP A 169 -4.41 1.01 15.68
C ASP A 169 -5.69 1.40 14.93
N VAL A 170 -6.20 0.56 14.05
CA VAL A 170 -7.40 0.86 13.27
C VAL A 170 -8.31 -0.36 13.21
N PHE A 171 -9.58 -0.19 13.59
CA PHE A 171 -10.63 -1.15 13.26
C PHE A 171 -11.18 -0.83 11.86
N TRP A 172 -11.20 -1.83 11.01
CA TRP A 172 -11.82 -1.77 9.68
C TRP A 172 -13.07 -2.61 9.62
N PHE A 173 -14.14 -2.05 9.05
CA PHE A 173 -15.42 -2.73 8.85
C PHE A 173 -16.17 -2.14 7.66
N ARG A 174 -17.22 -2.86 7.21
CA ARG A 174 -18.11 -2.42 6.13
C ARG A 174 -19.50 -2.20 6.67
N ILE A 175 -20.19 -1.19 6.17
CA ILE A 175 -21.59 -0.96 6.41
C ILE A 175 -22.29 -0.58 5.10
N ALA A 176 -23.55 -0.99 4.94
CA ALA A 176 -24.31 -0.64 3.75
C ALA A 176 -24.42 0.87 3.59
N LYS A 177 -24.36 1.37 2.37
CA LYS A 177 -24.62 2.75 2.01
C LYS A 177 -26.06 2.90 1.56
N ASN A 178 -26.77 3.89 2.09
CA ASN A 178 -28.12 4.22 1.69
C ASN A 178 -28.13 5.36 0.66
N ALA A 179 -29.21 5.50 -0.09
CA ALA A 179 -29.34 6.51 -1.13
C ALA A 179 -29.22 7.95 -0.59
N ASP A 180 -29.67 8.17 0.64
CA ASP A 180 -29.67 9.48 1.31
C ASP A 180 -28.32 9.77 2.05
N ASP A 181 -27.38 8.83 2.04
CA ASP A 181 -26.09 9.02 2.69
C ASP A 181 -25.25 10.07 1.95
N PRO A 182 -24.30 10.73 2.64
CA PRO A 182 -23.35 11.65 2.01
C PRO A 182 -22.63 11.02 0.82
N GLN A 183 -22.45 11.79 -0.26
CA GLN A 183 -21.81 11.31 -1.49
C GLN A 183 -20.27 11.46 -1.49
N GLN A 184 -19.66 11.72 -0.34
CA GLN A 184 -18.24 12.03 -0.26
C GLN A 184 -17.56 11.28 0.89
N ALA A 185 -16.35 10.78 0.63
CA ALA A 185 -15.46 10.27 1.66
C ALA A 185 -15.11 11.39 2.66
N LEU A 186 -15.27 11.13 3.95
CA LEU A 186 -15.02 12.08 5.03
C LEU A 186 -14.21 11.44 6.15
N GLY A 187 -13.30 12.23 6.74
CA GLY A 187 -12.67 11.91 8.01
C GLY A 187 -13.31 12.69 9.15
N TYR A 188 -13.77 12.00 10.18
CA TYR A 188 -14.36 12.62 11.37
C TYR A 188 -13.36 12.61 12.51
N PHE A 189 -12.85 13.78 12.90
CA PHE A 189 -11.87 13.91 13.96
C PHE A 189 -12.52 14.13 15.32
N ARG A 190 -12.16 13.32 16.31
CA ARG A 190 -12.70 13.33 17.67
C ARG A 190 -11.58 13.30 18.71
N PRO A 191 -10.84 14.40 18.91
CA PRO A 191 -9.75 14.47 19.90
C PRO A 191 -10.25 14.08 21.30
N GLY A 192 -9.45 13.28 22.02
CA GLY A 192 -9.74 12.89 23.40
C GLY A 192 -10.80 11.80 23.60
N LYS A 193 -11.34 11.22 22.51
CA LYS A 193 -12.29 10.09 22.56
C LYS A 193 -11.57 8.77 22.27
N THR A 194 -12.26 7.64 22.53
CA THR A 194 -11.72 6.29 22.23
C THR A 194 -11.55 6.10 20.72
N VAL A 195 -12.58 6.40 19.93
CA VAL A 195 -12.45 6.54 18.49
C VAL A 195 -12.00 7.96 18.19
N ARG A 196 -10.73 8.15 17.91
CA ARG A 196 -10.11 9.47 17.70
C ARG A 196 -10.34 10.05 16.33
N MET A 197 -10.53 9.17 15.36
CA MET A 197 -10.87 9.51 13.99
C MET A 197 -11.68 8.38 13.38
N LEU A 198 -12.71 8.69 12.66
CA LEU A 198 -13.43 7.75 11.80
C LEU A 198 -13.25 8.19 10.36
N VAL A 199 -12.77 7.28 9.52
CA VAL A 199 -12.66 7.47 8.07
C VAL A 199 -13.80 6.71 7.41
N MET A 200 -14.58 7.39 6.57
CA MET A 200 -15.64 6.79 5.77
C MET A 200 -15.26 6.90 4.30
N LEU A 201 -14.97 5.77 3.66
CA LEU A 201 -14.60 5.68 2.25
C LEU A 201 -15.80 5.17 1.45
N ASP A 202 -16.25 5.98 0.49
CA ASP A 202 -17.34 5.64 -0.41
C ASP A 202 -16.90 4.58 -1.44
N ARG A 203 -17.64 3.44 -1.47
CA ARG A 203 -17.39 2.33 -2.39
C ARG A 203 -18.55 2.07 -3.35
N GLY A 204 -19.45 3.03 -3.44
CA GLY A 204 -20.64 2.93 -4.27
C GLY A 204 -21.83 2.39 -3.47
N ASP A 205 -21.87 1.11 -3.19
CA ASP A 205 -22.95 0.40 -2.49
C ASP A 205 -22.71 0.20 -0.98
N TYR A 206 -21.47 0.43 -0.51
CA TYR A 206 -21.12 0.33 0.91
C TYR A 206 -20.12 1.41 1.33
N TRP A 207 -20.09 1.66 2.63
CA TRP A 207 -19.05 2.42 3.29
C TRP A 207 -17.97 1.48 3.83
N GLN A 208 -16.73 1.69 3.42
CA GLN A 208 -15.59 1.12 4.11
C GLN A 208 -15.19 2.08 5.23
N ALA A 209 -15.40 1.66 6.48
CA ALA A 209 -15.15 2.48 7.66
C ALA A 209 -13.86 2.08 8.36
N GLY A 210 -13.05 3.07 8.73
CA GLY A 210 -11.82 2.90 9.51
C GLY A 210 -11.88 3.69 10.81
N ALA A 211 -12.03 3.02 11.96
CA ALA A 211 -12.02 3.64 13.27
C ALA A 211 -10.62 3.64 13.86
N VAL A 212 -9.99 4.81 13.92
CA VAL A 212 -8.66 5.01 14.50
C VAL A 212 -8.76 5.08 16.01
N ILE A 213 -8.07 4.19 16.70
CA ILE A 213 -8.07 4.02 18.15
C ILE A 213 -6.65 4.18 18.72
N PRO A 214 -6.47 4.41 20.01
CA PRO A 214 -5.17 4.34 20.66
C PRO A 214 -4.51 2.97 20.48
N LYS A 215 -3.20 2.97 20.37
CA LYS A 215 -2.40 1.74 20.27
C LYS A 215 -2.70 0.79 21.42
N GLY A 216 -3.03 -0.47 21.11
CA GLY A 216 -3.33 -1.50 22.11
C GLY A 216 -4.72 -1.41 22.75
N ALA A 217 -5.57 -0.43 22.39
CA ALA A 217 -6.91 -0.30 22.95
C ALA A 217 -7.94 -1.32 22.39
N GLY A 218 -7.56 -2.11 21.39
CA GLY A 218 -8.46 -3.03 20.70
C GLY A 218 -9.17 -4.02 21.63
N GLU A 219 -8.43 -4.69 22.50
CA GLU A 219 -9.00 -5.66 23.45
C GLU A 219 -9.98 -5.00 24.44
N GLN A 220 -9.66 -3.82 24.95
CA GLN A 220 -10.55 -3.07 25.83
C GLN A 220 -11.86 -2.65 25.14
N ILE A 221 -11.80 -2.27 23.86
CA ILE A 221 -12.98 -1.93 23.06
C ILE A 221 -13.82 -3.19 22.83
N HIS A 222 -13.17 -4.29 22.47
CA HIS A 222 -13.82 -5.57 22.27
C HIS A 222 -14.55 -6.04 23.54
N ALA A 223 -13.90 -5.92 24.71
CA ALA A 223 -14.49 -6.29 26.02
C ALA A 223 -15.75 -5.47 26.39
N ARG A 224 -15.89 -4.22 25.88
CA ARG A 224 -17.11 -3.41 26.08
C ARG A 224 -18.30 -3.87 25.23
N GLY A 225 -18.06 -4.76 24.28
CA GLY A 225 -19.05 -5.36 23.41
C GLY A 225 -19.36 -4.57 22.13
N LEU A 226 -19.83 -5.28 21.12
CA LEU A 226 -20.12 -4.76 19.79
C LEU A 226 -21.21 -3.67 19.81
N ALA A 227 -22.22 -3.81 20.68
CA ALA A 227 -23.29 -2.82 20.83
C ALA A 227 -22.72 -1.44 21.27
N ALA A 228 -21.78 -1.43 22.22
CA ALA A 228 -21.12 -0.20 22.66
C ALA A 228 -20.26 0.42 21.55
N PHE A 229 -19.58 -0.41 20.77
CA PHE A 229 -18.80 0.04 19.60
C PHE A 229 -19.71 0.66 18.54
N ARG A 230 -20.80 -0.03 18.14
CA ARG A 230 -21.80 0.50 17.18
C ARG A 230 -22.37 1.85 17.64
N GLU A 231 -22.75 1.96 18.92
CA GLU A 231 -23.28 3.21 19.47
C GLU A 231 -22.23 4.33 19.45
N GLU A 232 -20.96 4.05 19.73
CA GLU A 232 -19.88 5.03 19.65
C GLU A 232 -19.69 5.53 18.22
N ILE A 233 -19.74 4.65 17.22
CA ILE A 233 -19.65 5.02 15.79
C ILE A 233 -20.90 5.81 15.37
N ALA A 234 -22.11 5.37 15.76
CA ALA A 234 -23.36 6.06 15.42
C ALA A 234 -23.44 7.49 15.96
N ARG A 235 -22.78 7.79 17.09
CA ARG A 235 -22.65 9.17 17.59
C ARG A 235 -21.73 10.04 16.73
N ILE A 236 -20.80 9.43 16.01
CA ILE A 236 -19.90 10.14 15.10
C ILE A 236 -20.59 10.38 13.76
N VAL A 237 -21.28 9.37 13.24
CA VAL A 237 -21.97 9.36 11.95
C VAL A 237 -23.43 8.93 12.12
N PRO A 238 -24.33 9.84 12.57
CA PRO A 238 -25.72 9.50 12.87
C PRO A 238 -26.49 8.92 11.67
N PHE A 239 -26.15 9.32 10.45
CA PHE A 239 -26.77 8.80 9.23
C PHE A 239 -26.56 7.28 9.06
N ALA A 240 -25.44 6.74 9.56
CA ALA A 240 -25.09 5.33 9.41
C ALA A 240 -25.71 4.42 10.51
N ARG A 241 -26.52 4.96 11.44
CA ARG A 241 -27.04 4.20 12.59
C ARG A 241 -27.77 2.92 12.19
N ALA A 242 -28.67 2.99 11.22
CA ALA A 242 -29.40 1.82 10.74
C ALA A 242 -28.48 0.77 10.11
N SER A 243 -27.53 1.21 9.30
CA SER A 243 -26.55 0.31 8.67
C SER A 243 -25.59 -0.33 9.68
N LEU A 244 -25.29 0.37 10.79
CA LEU A 244 -24.47 -0.17 11.88
C LEU A 244 -25.20 -1.26 12.68
N GLU A 245 -26.52 -1.26 12.74
CA GLU A 245 -27.29 -2.32 13.40
C GLU A 245 -27.15 -3.67 12.69
N ALA A 246 -26.90 -3.66 11.38
CA ALA A 246 -26.65 -4.85 10.58
C ALA A 246 -25.27 -5.49 10.83
N LEU A 247 -24.34 -4.77 11.45
CA LEU A 247 -23.03 -5.31 11.85
C LEU A 247 -23.24 -6.30 13.01
N ALA A 248 -23.34 -7.60 12.69
CA ALA A 248 -23.81 -8.62 13.62
C ALA A 248 -22.74 -9.18 14.55
N ASP A 249 -21.49 -9.28 14.07
CA ASP A 249 -20.41 -9.93 14.78
C ASP A 249 -19.10 -9.15 14.71
N TRP A 250 -18.23 -9.39 15.71
CA TRP A 250 -16.85 -8.89 15.71
C TRP A 250 -16.01 -9.45 14.56
N ASP A 251 -16.37 -10.58 13.99
CA ASP A 251 -15.70 -11.13 12.82
C ASP A 251 -15.78 -10.23 11.58
N GLU A 252 -16.77 -9.33 11.55
CA GLU A 252 -16.90 -8.30 10.51
C GLU A 252 -16.04 -7.05 10.79
N VAL A 253 -15.44 -6.95 11.99
CA VAL A 253 -14.60 -5.83 12.43
C VAL A 253 -13.15 -6.30 12.57
N LYS A 254 -12.30 -5.93 11.61
CA LYS A 254 -10.91 -6.39 11.57
C LYS A 254 -9.98 -5.38 12.23
N LEU A 255 -9.24 -5.80 13.23
CA LEU A 255 -8.20 -4.98 13.86
C LEU A 255 -6.93 -4.99 13.01
N LEU A 256 -6.56 -3.83 12.49
CA LEU A 256 -5.25 -3.58 11.92
C LEU A 256 -4.32 -3.06 13.00
N THR A 257 -3.42 -3.90 13.48
CA THR A 257 -2.29 -3.47 14.32
C THR A 257 -1.31 -2.68 13.45
N VAL A 258 -1.27 -1.38 13.65
CA VAL A 258 -0.40 -0.50 12.86
C VAL A 258 1.05 -0.68 13.29
N LYS A 259 1.91 -0.99 12.32
CA LYS A 259 3.37 -1.00 12.47
C LYS A 259 3.97 -0.08 11.43
N VAL A 260 5.00 0.63 11.82
CA VAL A 260 5.88 1.37 10.93
C VAL A 260 7.27 0.83 11.18
N ASP A 261 7.83 0.21 10.18
CA ASP A 261 9.17 -0.37 10.25
C ASP A 261 9.95 -0.13 8.96
N ARG A 262 11.23 -0.41 8.99
CA ARG A 262 12.10 -0.37 7.81
C ARG A 262 13.28 -1.30 8.04
N LEU A 263 13.69 -2.03 7.00
CA LEU A 263 14.95 -2.77 7.00
C LEU A 263 16.14 -1.80 7.07
N ARG A 264 17.20 -2.18 7.78
CA ARG A 264 18.49 -1.48 7.74
C ARG A 264 19.13 -1.65 6.37
N GLU A 265 19.19 -2.87 5.90
CA GLU A 265 19.60 -3.25 4.54
C GLU A 265 18.47 -4.00 3.86
N TRP A 266 18.14 -3.59 2.63
CA TRP A 266 17.00 -4.18 1.89
C TRP A 266 17.42 -5.39 1.07
N HIS A 267 18.70 -5.73 1.05
CA HIS A 267 19.26 -6.71 0.16
C HIS A 267 20.31 -7.59 0.84
N LEU A 268 20.51 -8.77 0.26
CA LEU A 268 21.68 -9.64 0.40
C LEU A 268 22.10 -10.09 -1.00
N PRO A 269 23.27 -10.71 -1.18
CA PRO A 269 23.61 -11.30 -2.46
C PRO A 269 22.49 -12.21 -2.97
N GLY A 270 21.91 -11.87 -4.13
CA GLY A 270 20.79 -12.60 -4.75
C GLY A 270 19.40 -12.34 -4.16
N LEU A 271 19.24 -11.41 -3.22
CA LEU A 271 17.96 -11.05 -2.61
C LEU A 271 17.77 -9.54 -2.56
N LEU A 272 16.57 -9.08 -2.86
CA LEU A 272 16.09 -7.71 -2.64
C LEU A 272 14.69 -7.72 -2.01
N CYS A 273 14.45 -6.97 -0.95
CA CYS A 273 13.12 -6.69 -0.41
C CYS A 273 12.62 -5.32 -0.89
N ILE A 274 11.32 -5.21 -1.22
CA ILE A 274 10.65 -3.98 -1.63
C ILE A 274 9.26 -3.87 -1.00
N GLY A 275 8.69 -2.67 -1.01
CA GLY A 275 7.37 -2.41 -0.43
C GLY A 275 7.32 -2.74 1.06
N ASP A 276 6.17 -3.22 1.56
CA ASP A 276 5.97 -3.52 2.98
C ASP A 276 6.94 -4.60 3.53
N ALA A 277 7.56 -5.41 2.67
CA ALA A 277 8.62 -6.34 3.08
C ALA A 277 9.90 -5.62 3.47
N ALA A 278 10.18 -4.47 2.85
CA ALA A 278 11.33 -3.62 3.18
C ALA A 278 10.98 -2.50 4.17
N HIS A 279 9.75 -1.97 4.13
CA HIS A 279 9.35 -0.80 4.92
C HIS A 279 7.81 -0.71 5.06
N ALA A 280 7.29 -1.14 6.16
CA ALA A 280 5.87 -0.98 6.44
C ALA A 280 5.51 0.49 6.73
N MET A 281 4.43 0.96 6.13
CA MET A 281 3.92 2.32 6.27
C MET A 281 2.71 2.37 7.19
N SER A 282 2.50 3.54 7.80
CA SER A 282 1.23 3.86 8.44
C SER A 282 0.09 3.88 7.41
N PRO A 283 -1.16 3.50 7.78
CA PRO A 283 -2.33 3.65 6.92
C PRO A 283 -2.71 5.11 6.67
N VAL A 284 -2.14 6.07 7.42
CA VAL A 284 -2.44 7.50 7.27
C VAL A 284 -2.07 7.98 5.86
N GLY A 285 -3.08 8.50 5.16
CA GLY A 285 -2.96 9.00 3.81
C GLY A 285 -3.05 7.93 2.70
N GLY A 286 -3.16 6.63 3.02
CA GLY A 286 -3.27 5.55 2.03
C GLY A 286 -2.01 5.39 1.14
N ILE A 287 -0.81 5.75 1.65
CA ILE A 287 0.39 5.92 0.83
C ILE A 287 1.11 4.58 0.55
N GLY A 288 0.90 3.53 1.37
CA GLY A 288 1.72 2.32 1.36
C GLY A 288 1.83 1.63 0.00
N ILE A 289 0.70 1.33 -0.66
CA ILE A 289 0.70 0.71 -1.99
C ILE A 289 1.43 1.57 -3.03
N ASN A 290 1.29 2.89 -2.92
CA ASN A 290 1.88 3.81 -3.89
C ASN A 290 3.41 3.86 -3.76
N ILE A 291 3.95 3.79 -2.54
CA ILE A 291 5.39 3.67 -2.32
C ILE A 291 5.91 2.32 -2.83
N ALA A 292 5.18 1.22 -2.59
CA ALA A 292 5.56 -0.10 -3.09
C ALA A 292 5.58 -0.17 -4.63
N LEU A 293 4.64 0.52 -5.30
CA LEU A 293 4.65 0.66 -6.76
C LEU A 293 5.87 1.45 -7.25
N GLN A 294 6.23 2.53 -6.56
CA GLN A 294 7.41 3.32 -6.89
C GLN A 294 8.70 2.51 -6.70
N ASP A 295 8.77 1.63 -5.69
CA ASP A 295 9.91 0.72 -5.51
C ASP A 295 10.01 -0.28 -6.66
N ALA A 296 8.87 -0.83 -7.10
CA ALA A 296 8.82 -1.74 -8.24
C ALA A 296 9.32 -1.07 -9.53
N VAL A 297 8.92 0.19 -9.78
CA VAL A 297 9.40 0.98 -10.92
C VAL A 297 10.90 1.23 -10.83
N ALA A 298 11.40 1.67 -9.67
CA ALA A 298 12.82 1.90 -9.46
C ALA A 298 13.65 0.64 -9.65
N ALA A 299 13.21 -0.49 -9.07
CA ALA A 299 13.86 -1.77 -9.22
C ALA A 299 13.89 -2.23 -10.69
N ALA A 300 12.76 -2.13 -11.41
CA ALA A 300 12.72 -2.46 -12.83
C ALA A 300 13.66 -1.58 -13.64
N ASN A 301 13.66 -0.27 -13.43
CA ASN A 301 14.51 0.68 -14.15
C ASN A 301 16.02 0.40 -13.95
N LEU A 302 16.42 -0.04 -12.77
CA LEU A 302 17.83 -0.28 -12.44
C LEU A 302 18.31 -1.69 -12.78
N LEU A 303 17.41 -2.68 -12.73
CA LEU A 303 17.80 -4.09 -12.78
C LEU A 303 17.46 -4.80 -14.09
N ALA A 304 16.47 -4.32 -14.88
CA ALA A 304 15.96 -5.09 -16.01
C ALA A 304 17.05 -5.48 -17.04
N GLU A 305 17.89 -4.55 -17.46
CA GLU A 305 18.95 -4.81 -18.43
C GLU A 305 20.02 -5.77 -17.86
N LYS A 306 20.36 -5.58 -16.59
CA LYS A 306 21.36 -6.42 -15.90
C LYS A 306 20.85 -7.84 -15.64
N LEU A 307 19.56 -7.99 -15.31
CA LEU A 307 18.92 -9.30 -15.18
C LEU A 307 18.93 -10.05 -16.52
N ARG A 308 18.63 -9.37 -17.63
CA ARG A 308 18.73 -10.00 -18.96
C ARG A 308 20.14 -10.42 -19.32
N ALA A 309 21.12 -9.60 -18.91
CA ALA A 309 22.54 -9.89 -19.16
C ALA A 309 23.13 -10.93 -18.20
N GLY A 310 22.40 -11.36 -17.17
CA GLY A 310 22.91 -12.27 -16.14
C GLY A 310 23.97 -11.63 -15.24
N SER A 311 24.00 -10.30 -15.09
CA SER A 311 25.11 -9.55 -14.47
C SER A 311 24.72 -8.74 -13.25
N VAL A 312 23.57 -9.05 -12.61
CA VAL A 312 23.13 -8.37 -11.39
C VAL A 312 24.08 -8.68 -10.22
N GLY A 313 24.70 -7.65 -9.67
CA GLY A 313 25.54 -7.70 -8.50
C GLY A 313 24.92 -7.02 -7.28
N GLU A 314 25.57 -7.12 -6.13
CA GLU A 314 25.10 -6.53 -4.87
C GLU A 314 25.03 -5.01 -4.94
N ASP A 315 25.96 -4.35 -5.64
CA ASP A 315 25.95 -2.89 -5.81
C ASP A 315 24.70 -2.40 -6.57
N ASP A 316 24.14 -3.23 -7.44
CA ASP A 316 22.91 -2.91 -8.16
C ASP A 316 21.70 -2.95 -7.22
N LEU A 317 21.66 -3.94 -6.33
CA LEU A 317 20.61 -4.05 -5.31
C LEU A 317 20.71 -2.89 -4.31
N ARG A 318 21.92 -2.56 -3.89
CA ARG A 318 22.20 -1.37 -3.06
C ARG A 318 21.79 -0.08 -3.75
N ALA A 319 21.92 0.02 -5.08
CA ALA A 319 21.47 1.20 -5.83
C ALA A 319 19.95 1.37 -5.78
N VAL A 320 19.16 0.27 -5.76
CA VAL A 320 17.70 0.35 -5.57
C VAL A 320 17.37 0.91 -4.20
N GLN A 321 17.98 0.39 -3.13
CA GLN A 321 17.79 0.92 -1.78
C GLN A 321 18.14 2.41 -1.71
N ARG A 322 19.34 2.81 -2.14
CA ARG A 322 19.76 4.23 -2.15
C ARG A 322 18.80 5.13 -2.90
N ARG A 323 18.23 4.64 -4.01
CA ARG A 323 17.27 5.40 -4.80
C ARG A 323 15.97 5.66 -4.04
N ARG A 324 15.49 4.66 -3.28
CA ARG A 324 14.16 4.69 -2.67
C ARG A 324 14.14 5.08 -1.20
N GLU A 325 15.21 4.75 -0.45
CA GLU A 325 15.24 4.90 1.01
C GLU A 325 14.95 6.33 1.47
N ARG A 326 15.45 7.36 0.77
CA ARG A 326 15.19 8.75 1.15
C ARG A 326 13.71 9.08 1.11
N ALA A 327 12.99 8.68 0.05
CA ALA A 327 11.55 8.91 -0.08
C ALA A 327 10.78 8.17 1.01
N VAL A 328 11.15 6.94 1.31
CA VAL A 328 10.60 6.11 2.39
C VAL A 328 10.79 6.79 3.75
N ARG A 329 12.01 7.17 4.10
CA ARG A 329 12.34 7.83 5.38
C ARG A 329 11.57 9.12 5.57
N MET A 330 11.50 9.96 4.56
CA MET A 330 10.76 11.23 4.61
C MET A 330 9.26 10.98 4.78
N THR A 331 8.70 10.00 4.07
CA THR A 331 7.27 9.65 4.19
C THR A 331 6.96 9.15 5.59
N GLN A 332 7.73 8.21 6.13
CA GLN A 332 7.57 7.69 7.48
C GLN A 332 7.69 8.80 8.53
N ALA A 333 8.70 9.69 8.41
CA ALA A 333 8.87 10.81 9.33
C ALA A 333 7.66 11.75 9.36
N VAL A 334 7.10 12.10 8.20
CA VAL A 334 5.87 12.91 8.12
C VAL A 334 4.67 12.17 8.72
N GLN A 335 4.50 10.88 8.41
CA GLN A 335 3.41 10.09 8.97
C GLN A 335 3.50 9.99 10.50
N ILE A 336 4.67 9.70 11.05
CA ILE A 336 4.90 9.64 12.51
C ILE A 336 4.66 11.01 13.16
N PHE A 337 5.15 12.08 12.54
CA PHE A 337 4.92 13.44 13.04
C PHE A 337 3.44 13.80 13.10
N VAL A 338 2.70 13.54 12.00
CA VAL A 338 1.26 13.81 11.91
C VAL A 338 0.49 12.98 12.96
N GLN A 339 0.80 11.68 13.06
CA GLN A 339 0.15 10.80 14.03
C GLN A 339 0.37 11.27 15.45
N ASN A 340 1.60 11.60 15.84
CA ASN A 340 1.92 12.07 17.17
C ASN A 340 1.22 13.39 17.49
N ARG A 341 1.16 14.33 16.53
CA ARG A 341 0.50 15.63 16.74
C ARG A 341 -1.01 15.56 16.72
N VAL A 342 -1.59 14.73 15.85
CA VAL A 342 -3.06 14.66 15.71
C VAL A 342 -3.69 13.72 16.74
N PHE A 343 -3.01 12.60 17.06
CA PHE A 343 -3.61 11.55 17.87
C PHE A 343 -3.10 11.49 19.32
N GLN A 344 -1.92 12.05 19.63
CA GLN A 344 -1.46 12.11 21.04
C GLN A 344 -1.99 13.34 21.81
N SER A 345 -2.39 14.41 21.14
CA SER A 345 -2.84 15.68 21.76
C SER A 345 -4.11 15.56 22.64
N GLY A 346 -4.64 14.35 22.85
CA GLY A 346 -5.80 14.08 23.67
C GLY A 346 -5.52 13.38 25.00
N ALA A 347 -4.27 13.03 25.33
CA ALA A 347 -3.96 12.19 26.50
C ALA A 347 -3.78 12.97 27.83
N GLY A 348 -3.80 14.29 27.84
CA GLY A 348 -3.44 15.08 29.03
C GLY A 348 -4.22 16.37 29.27
N GLY A 349 -5.32 16.65 28.59
CA GLY A 349 -6.05 17.90 28.80
C GLY A 349 -7.57 17.71 28.82
N GLN A 350 -8.18 17.99 29.94
CA GLN A 350 -9.61 18.22 30.04
C GLN A 350 -10.01 19.38 29.10
N GLY A 351 -10.92 19.10 28.14
CA GLY A 351 -11.77 20.11 27.55
C GLY A 351 -11.10 21.22 26.79
N SER A 352 -10.86 21.02 25.55
CA SER A 352 -11.28 21.94 24.53
C SER A 352 -11.29 21.18 23.20
N GLY A 353 -12.40 21.17 22.50
CA GLY A 353 -12.54 20.70 21.12
C GLY A 353 -11.76 21.57 20.15
N SER A 354 -10.56 22.01 20.54
CA SER A 354 -9.73 22.90 19.74
C SER A 354 -9.12 22.11 18.58
N VAL A 355 -9.35 22.61 17.38
CA VAL A 355 -8.77 22.12 16.14
C VAL A 355 -7.25 22.03 16.30
N PRO A 356 -6.61 20.86 15.99
CA PRO A 356 -5.17 20.70 16.07
C PRO A 356 -4.43 21.76 15.24
N LEU A 357 -3.28 22.24 15.75
CA LEU A 357 -2.52 23.32 15.11
C LEU A 357 -2.26 23.10 13.61
N PRO A 358 -1.85 21.90 13.13
CA PRO A 358 -1.67 21.67 11.69
C PRO A 358 -2.94 21.95 10.88
N MET A 359 -4.11 21.58 11.40
CA MET A 359 -5.40 21.80 10.74
C MET A 359 -5.81 23.26 10.76
N ARG A 360 -5.51 23.99 11.84
CA ARG A 360 -5.70 25.46 11.90
C ARG A 360 -4.84 26.18 10.86
N LEU A 361 -3.60 25.73 10.65
CA LEU A 361 -2.71 26.28 9.62
C LEU A 361 -3.22 26.00 8.21
N ILE A 362 -3.68 24.77 7.94
CA ILE A 362 -4.28 24.40 6.64
C ILE A 362 -5.55 25.24 6.35
N ARG A 363 -6.33 25.55 7.41
CA ARG A 363 -7.50 26.44 7.31
C ARG A 363 -7.08 27.86 6.98
N ALA A 364 -6.12 28.41 7.72
CA ALA A 364 -5.66 29.79 7.55
C ALA A 364 -4.91 30.05 6.23
N PHE A 365 -4.21 29.02 5.73
CA PHE A 365 -3.34 29.14 4.56
C PHE A 365 -3.73 28.12 3.48
N PRO A 366 -4.62 28.46 2.55
CA PRO A 366 -5.12 27.53 1.50
C PRO A 366 -4.01 26.91 0.62
N PHE A 367 -2.85 27.56 0.47
CA PHE A 367 -1.72 27.00 -0.28
C PHE A 367 -1.18 25.71 0.37
N LEU A 368 -1.33 25.53 1.69
CA LEU A 368 -0.92 24.32 2.39
C LEU A 368 -1.72 23.08 1.94
N ARG A 369 -2.98 23.26 1.52
CA ARG A 369 -3.81 22.19 0.96
C ARG A 369 -3.17 21.58 -0.27
N ARG A 370 -2.50 22.40 -1.11
CA ARG A 370 -1.78 21.94 -2.29
C ARG A 370 -0.49 21.19 -1.91
N LEU A 371 0.21 21.62 -0.86
CA LEU A 371 1.39 20.93 -0.37
C LEU A 371 1.02 19.56 0.21
N VAL A 372 -0.07 19.48 0.97
CA VAL A 372 -0.61 18.21 1.48
C VAL A 372 -1.02 17.31 0.32
N ALA A 373 -1.75 17.86 -0.67
CA ALA A 373 -2.15 17.10 -1.85
C ALA A 373 -0.93 16.61 -2.66
N ARG A 374 0.10 17.45 -2.82
CA ARG A 374 1.35 17.05 -3.48
C ARG A 374 2.07 15.94 -2.71
N PHE A 375 2.16 16.05 -1.39
CA PHE A 375 2.77 15.01 -0.55
C PHE A 375 2.02 13.68 -0.65
N ILE A 376 0.70 13.70 -0.50
CA ILE A 376 -0.15 12.51 -0.58
C ILE A 376 -0.14 11.96 -2.02
N GLY A 377 -0.44 12.80 -3.01
CA GLY A 377 -0.65 12.37 -4.39
C GLY A 377 0.61 11.98 -5.14
N MET A 378 1.73 12.69 -4.90
CA MET A 378 2.99 12.50 -5.65
C MET A 378 4.10 11.88 -4.82
N GLY A 379 4.07 12.06 -3.49
CA GLY A 379 5.18 11.67 -2.62
C GLY A 379 6.41 12.57 -2.78
N PHE A 380 7.55 12.12 -2.23
CA PHE A 380 8.79 12.92 -2.25
C PHE A 380 9.62 12.74 -3.52
N GLN A 381 9.66 11.56 -4.08
CA GLN A 381 10.46 11.22 -5.27
C GLN A 381 9.66 10.25 -6.13
N PRO A 382 8.70 10.74 -6.93
CA PRO A 382 7.96 9.86 -7.83
C PRO A 382 8.90 9.26 -8.87
N GLU A 383 8.71 7.98 -9.15
CA GLU A 383 9.41 7.25 -10.18
C GLU A 383 8.61 7.29 -11.49
N HIS A 384 9.34 7.23 -12.60
CA HIS A 384 8.79 7.15 -13.96
C HIS A 384 9.29 5.89 -14.65
N VAL A 385 8.47 5.27 -15.49
CA VAL A 385 8.84 4.06 -16.22
C VAL A 385 9.87 4.40 -17.29
N ARG A 386 11.07 3.80 -17.18
CA ARG A 386 12.17 3.95 -18.14
C ARG A 386 12.50 2.65 -18.86
N THR A 387 12.01 1.52 -18.34
CA THR A 387 12.16 0.23 -18.99
C THR A 387 11.43 0.24 -20.34
N ARG A 388 12.15 -0.16 -21.38
CA ARG A 388 11.55 -0.30 -22.73
C ARG A 388 10.77 -1.59 -22.79
N GLU A 389 9.63 -1.54 -23.49
CA GLU A 389 8.97 -2.75 -23.96
C GLU A 389 9.79 -3.39 -25.06
N LEU A 390 10.09 -4.67 -24.92
CA LEU A 390 10.76 -5.38 -25.99
C LEU A 390 9.74 -5.86 -27.05
N PRO A 391 10.10 -5.83 -28.35
CA PRO A 391 9.28 -6.39 -29.41
C PRO A 391 8.95 -7.87 -29.15
N ALA A 392 7.80 -8.34 -29.66
CA ALA A 392 7.32 -9.72 -29.49
C ALA A 392 8.35 -10.81 -29.86
N GLU A 393 9.22 -10.51 -30.81
CA GLU A 393 10.31 -11.40 -31.25
C GLU A 393 11.29 -11.74 -30.11
N TYR A 394 11.56 -10.80 -29.22
CA TYR A 394 12.43 -11.03 -28.05
C TYR A 394 11.78 -11.83 -26.93
N HIS A 395 10.46 -11.91 -26.92
CA HIS A 395 9.74 -12.71 -25.93
C HIS A 395 9.74 -14.20 -26.26
N ASN A 396 9.94 -14.56 -27.54
CA ASN A 396 9.95 -15.93 -28.04
C ASN A 396 11.35 -16.55 -28.21
N ALA A 397 12.42 -15.78 -28.04
CA ALA A 397 13.79 -16.30 -28.11
C ALA A 397 14.08 -17.22 -26.92
N THR A 398 14.22 -18.50 -27.17
CA THR A 398 14.76 -19.47 -26.20
C THR A 398 16.19 -19.05 -25.85
N PRO A 399 16.64 -19.17 -24.59
CA PRO A 399 18.02 -18.91 -24.23
C PRO A 399 18.92 -19.83 -25.06
N THR A 400 19.71 -19.27 -25.96
CA THR A 400 20.75 -20.03 -26.64
C THR A 400 21.71 -20.52 -25.56
N SER A 401 21.73 -21.83 -25.34
CA SER A 401 22.73 -22.50 -24.51
C SER A 401 24.12 -22.05 -24.97
N ARG A 402 24.85 -21.30 -24.13
CA ARG A 402 26.28 -21.07 -24.35
C ARG A 402 26.96 -22.43 -24.36
N PRO A 403 27.74 -22.74 -25.38
CA PRO A 403 28.59 -23.94 -25.34
C PRO A 403 29.58 -23.79 -24.19
N ALA A 404 29.69 -24.82 -23.38
CA ALA A 404 30.71 -24.94 -22.35
C ALA A 404 32.08 -24.75 -22.96
N ARG A 405 32.87 -23.81 -22.47
CA ARG A 405 34.34 -23.78 -22.60
C ARG A 405 34.96 -23.92 -21.22
#